data_8c3b73fd3e5abdd9c63c1440435959f1
#
_entry.id   8c3b73fd3e5abdd9c63c1440435959f1
#
_cell.length_a   1.000
_cell.length_b   1.000
_cell.length_c   1.000
_cell.angle_alpha   90.00
_cell.angle_beta   90.00
_cell.angle_gamma   90.00
#
_symmetry.space_group_name_H-M   'P 1'
#
loop_
_entity.id
_entity.type
_entity.pdbx_description
1 polymer ?
#
loop_
_entity_poly.entity_id
_entity_poly.type
_entity_poly.pdbx_seq_one_letter_code
_entity_poly.pdbx_strand_id
1 'polypeptide(L)'
;MSICAIREVTPHVGKETLAESRLRRAAGVMARHGAYTRIFKVIAGADVGDYSLQSFYSSFSDGATAFQKFGSDPEFQALFNERAANPAGELRGPNVYRMIYGGPTNPPRPLMVGRAYHMPRNNIGGVMELAPQLDKLMQSMDVSIGIVVPMAAADHEEMFVVYRFHSMDHWGESVDKMVDNEEFQSLVAKGNELGTLKTTRIMSAI
;
A
#
# COMPACT_ATOMS: atom_id res chain seq x y z
N MET A 1 -6.48 -11.85 -4.29
CA MET A 1 -6.64 -10.49 -4.86
C MET A 1 -5.46 -10.22 -5.74
N SER A 2 -5.67 -9.59 -6.91
CA SER A 2 -4.59 -9.45 -7.89
C SER A 2 -4.20 -8.01 -8.15
N ILE A 3 -5.06 -7.05 -7.80
CA ILE A 3 -4.93 -5.62 -8.12
C ILE A 3 -5.07 -4.79 -6.86
N CYS A 4 -4.22 -3.79 -6.74
CA CYS A 4 -4.30 -2.74 -5.73
C CYS A 4 -4.29 -1.39 -6.43
N ALA A 5 -5.31 -0.56 -6.22
CA ALA A 5 -5.30 0.84 -6.65
C ALA A 5 -5.07 1.73 -5.42
N ILE A 6 -4.06 2.58 -5.48
CA ILE A 6 -3.62 3.43 -4.38
C ILE A 6 -3.90 4.90 -4.72
N ARG A 7 -4.58 5.59 -3.83
CA ARG A 7 -4.75 7.04 -3.83
C ARG A 7 -4.09 7.61 -2.60
N GLU A 8 -3.31 8.64 -2.77
CA GLU A 8 -2.63 9.32 -1.68
C GLU A 8 -3.17 10.75 -1.54
N VAL A 9 -3.29 11.21 -0.31
CA VAL A 9 -3.72 12.58 -0.01
C VAL A 9 -2.74 13.20 0.97
N THR A 10 -2.11 14.30 0.54
CA THR A 10 -1.40 15.21 1.42
C THR A 10 -2.40 16.25 1.93
N PRO A 11 -2.84 16.20 3.19
CA PRO A 11 -3.83 17.14 3.70
C PRO A 11 -3.25 18.54 3.80
N HIS A 12 -4.05 19.56 3.54
CA HIS A 12 -3.70 20.93 3.89
C HIS A 12 -3.74 21.10 5.40
N VAL A 13 -2.85 21.94 5.94
CA VAL A 13 -2.79 22.24 7.38
C VAL A 13 -4.15 22.71 7.90
N GLY A 14 -4.63 22.06 8.96
CA GLY A 14 -5.95 22.31 9.56
C GLY A 14 -7.13 21.69 8.79
N LYS A 15 -6.88 20.90 7.74
CA LYS A 15 -7.91 20.20 6.95
C LYS A 15 -7.83 18.67 7.07
N GLU A 16 -7.02 18.14 7.98
CA GLU A 16 -6.75 16.72 8.16
C GLU A 16 -8.05 15.93 8.38
N THR A 17 -8.90 16.40 9.29
CA THR A 17 -10.20 15.76 9.59
C THR A 17 -11.14 15.75 8.38
N LEU A 18 -11.15 16.84 7.60
CA LEU A 18 -11.97 16.91 6.39
C LEU A 18 -11.44 15.96 5.31
N ALA A 19 -10.11 15.89 5.12
CA ALA A 19 -9.49 14.96 4.18
C ALA A 19 -9.80 13.50 4.56
N GLU A 20 -9.64 13.14 5.83
CA GLU A 20 -9.95 11.81 6.34
C GLU A 20 -11.43 11.45 6.15
N SER A 21 -12.34 12.34 6.52
CA SER A 21 -13.79 12.13 6.36
C SER A 21 -14.16 11.83 4.90
N ARG A 22 -13.60 12.57 3.96
CA ARG A 22 -13.84 12.36 2.52
C ARG A 22 -13.24 11.03 2.04
N LEU A 23 -12.06 10.65 2.53
CA LEU A 23 -11.46 9.36 2.21
C LEU A 23 -12.31 8.19 2.72
N ARG A 24 -12.85 8.29 3.95
CA ARG A 24 -13.76 7.27 4.50
C ARG A 24 -15.04 7.13 3.66
N ARG A 25 -15.63 8.24 3.21
CA ARG A 25 -16.79 8.23 2.30
C ARG A 25 -16.42 7.60 0.96
N ALA A 26 -15.31 8.00 0.35
CA ALA A 26 -14.83 7.41 -0.90
C ALA A 26 -14.57 5.90 -0.77
N ALA A 27 -13.95 5.47 0.32
CA ALA A 27 -13.74 4.04 0.62
C ALA A 27 -15.07 3.29 0.74
N GLY A 28 -16.08 3.86 1.41
CA GLY A 28 -17.42 3.29 1.53
C GLY A 28 -18.10 3.12 0.17
N VAL A 29 -18.02 4.14 -0.70
CA VAL A 29 -18.53 4.03 -2.08
C VAL A 29 -17.84 2.92 -2.85
N MET A 30 -16.49 2.88 -2.84
CA MET A 30 -15.73 1.85 -3.53
C MET A 30 -16.06 0.45 -3.01
N ALA A 31 -16.25 0.29 -1.69
CA ALA A 31 -16.61 -0.98 -1.07
C ALA A 31 -18.00 -1.48 -1.53
N ARG A 32 -19.00 -0.58 -1.65
CA ARG A 32 -20.33 -0.93 -2.21
C ARG A 32 -20.25 -1.46 -3.64
N HIS A 33 -19.21 -1.08 -4.37
CA HIS A 33 -18.98 -1.51 -5.75
C HIS A 33 -17.93 -2.63 -5.87
N GLY A 34 -17.65 -3.35 -4.77
CA GLY A 34 -16.89 -4.59 -4.80
C GLY A 34 -15.40 -4.45 -4.48
N ALA A 35 -14.91 -3.29 -4.07
CA ALA A 35 -13.55 -3.13 -3.58
C ALA A 35 -13.41 -3.60 -2.12
N TYR A 36 -12.32 -4.27 -1.78
CA TYR A 36 -11.85 -4.33 -0.41
C TYR A 36 -10.98 -3.10 -0.15
N THR A 37 -11.40 -2.22 0.75
CA THR A 37 -10.74 -0.93 0.99
C THR A 37 -10.05 -0.88 2.34
N ARG A 38 -8.90 -0.19 2.38
CA ARG A 38 -8.15 0.13 3.59
C ARG A 38 -7.68 1.58 3.51
N ILE A 39 -7.73 2.28 4.63
CA ILE A 39 -7.18 3.62 4.76
C ILE A 39 -6.07 3.58 5.80
N PHE A 40 -4.94 4.18 5.46
CA PHE A 40 -3.79 4.31 6.34
C PHE A 40 -3.38 5.76 6.45
N LYS A 41 -2.82 6.12 7.62
CA LYS A 41 -2.08 7.36 7.82
C LYS A 41 -0.60 7.06 7.93
N VAL A 42 0.24 7.80 7.23
CA VAL A 42 1.70 7.72 7.34
C VAL A 42 2.12 8.37 8.64
N ILE A 43 2.76 7.58 9.52
CA ILE A 43 3.15 8.02 10.87
C ILE A 43 4.67 8.18 11.03
N ALA A 44 5.47 7.59 10.13
CA ALA A 44 6.91 7.79 10.09
C ALA A 44 7.49 7.50 8.69
N GLY A 45 8.67 8.02 8.40
CA GLY A 45 9.40 7.85 7.14
C GLY A 45 9.04 8.92 6.11
N ALA A 46 9.00 8.54 4.82
CA ALA A 46 8.64 9.47 3.74
C ALA A 46 7.16 9.85 3.82
N ASP A 47 6.83 11.11 3.50
CA ASP A 47 5.48 11.67 3.40
C ASP A 47 4.65 11.52 4.69
N VAL A 48 5.27 11.75 5.85
CA VAL A 48 4.60 11.74 7.17
C VAL A 48 3.42 12.71 7.17
N GLY A 49 2.26 12.22 7.65
CA GLY A 49 1.01 12.97 7.67
C GLY A 49 0.07 12.68 6.50
N ASP A 50 0.59 12.10 5.42
CA ASP A 50 -0.23 11.70 4.28
C ASP A 50 -1.19 10.55 4.64
N TYR A 51 -2.28 10.49 3.90
CA TYR A 51 -3.22 9.38 3.91
C TYR A 51 -3.07 8.53 2.64
N SER A 52 -3.20 7.22 2.79
CA SER A 52 -3.21 6.25 1.68
C SER A 52 -4.53 5.47 1.69
N LEU A 53 -5.37 5.66 0.67
CA LEU A 53 -6.56 4.85 0.40
C LEU A 53 -6.18 3.75 -0.59
N GLN A 54 -6.21 2.52 -0.14
CA GLN A 54 -5.91 1.31 -0.90
C GLN A 54 -7.21 0.57 -1.22
N SER A 55 -7.42 0.25 -2.48
CA SER A 55 -8.58 -0.49 -2.98
C SER A 55 -8.09 -1.76 -3.68
N PHE A 56 -8.55 -2.92 -3.21
CA PHE A 56 -8.12 -4.22 -3.71
C PHE A 56 -9.25 -4.90 -4.48
N TYR A 57 -8.90 -5.58 -5.56
CA TYR A 57 -9.82 -6.32 -6.43
C TYR A 57 -9.28 -7.71 -6.72
N SER A 58 -10.18 -8.67 -7.00
CA SER A 58 -9.81 -10.06 -7.29
C SER A 58 -9.17 -10.21 -8.67
N SER A 59 -9.59 -9.39 -9.63
CA SER A 59 -9.07 -9.37 -11.01
C SER A 59 -9.03 -7.95 -11.59
N PHE A 60 -8.37 -7.79 -12.73
CA PHE A 60 -8.43 -6.55 -13.52
C PHE A 60 -9.84 -6.24 -14.01
N SER A 61 -10.59 -7.27 -14.43
CA SER A 61 -11.96 -7.13 -14.90
C SER A 61 -12.87 -6.61 -13.79
N ASP A 62 -12.74 -7.16 -12.56
CA ASP A 62 -13.51 -6.70 -11.40
C ASP A 62 -13.15 -5.26 -11.04
N GLY A 63 -11.86 -4.92 -11.07
CA GLY A 63 -11.37 -3.56 -10.84
C GLY A 63 -11.93 -2.56 -11.86
N ALA A 64 -11.91 -2.90 -13.15
CA ALA A 64 -12.45 -2.06 -14.22
C ALA A 64 -13.97 -1.86 -14.08
N THR A 65 -14.71 -2.95 -13.81
CA THR A 65 -16.14 -2.91 -13.57
C THR A 65 -16.49 -2.04 -12.35
N ALA A 66 -15.77 -2.23 -11.25
CA ALA A 66 -15.96 -1.42 -10.05
C ALA A 66 -15.67 0.06 -10.32
N PHE A 67 -14.59 0.37 -11.05
CA PHE A 67 -14.22 1.73 -11.40
C PHE A 67 -15.32 2.45 -12.20
N GLN A 68 -15.92 1.78 -13.19
CA GLN A 68 -17.04 2.34 -13.95
C GLN A 68 -18.25 2.60 -13.04
N LYS A 69 -18.59 1.65 -12.15
CA LYS A 69 -19.75 1.75 -11.27
C LYS A 69 -19.59 2.87 -10.23
N PHE A 70 -18.47 2.90 -9.48
CA PHE A 70 -18.32 3.95 -8.49
C PHE A 70 -18.04 5.32 -9.13
N GLY A 71 -17.45 5.37 -10.33
CA GLY A 71 -17.27 6.61 -11.08
C GLY A 71 -18.59 7.32 -11.41
N SER A 72 -19.67 6.57 -11.61
CA SER A 72 -21.02 7.09 -11.84
C SER A 72 -21.90 7.18 -10.57
N ASP A 73 -21.38 6.78 -9.41
CA ASP A 73 -22.11 6.84 -8.14
C ASP A 73 -22.34 8.31 -7.72
N PRO A 74 -23.58 8.73 -7.42
CA PRO A 74 -23.89 10.12 -7.08
C PRO A 74 -23.11 10.64 -5.86
N GLU A 75 -22.85 9.80 -4.86
CA GLU A 75 -22.05 10.18 -3.68
C GLU A 75 -20.59 10.41 -4.06
N PHE A 76 -20.05 9.60 -4.96
CA PHE A 76 -18.68 9.79 -5.46
C PHE A 76 -18.57 11.09 -6.26
N GLN A 77 -19.56 11.40 -7.10
CA GLN A 77 -19.64 12.67 -7.84
C GLN A 77 -19.76 13.88 -6.89
N ALA A 78 -20.56 13.75 -5.83
CA ALA A 78 -20.66 14.79 -4.79
C ALA A 78 -19.29 15.07 -4.12
N LEU A 79 -18.49 14.03 -3.86
CA LEU A 79 -17.13 14.20 -3.31
C LEU A 79 -16.22 15.02 -4.24
N PHE A 80 -16.31 14.85 -5.56
CA PHE A 80 -15.57 15.69 -6.51
C PHE A 80 -15.99 17.15 -6.44
N ASN A 81 -17.31 17.41 -6.39
CA ASN A 81 -17.83 18.77 -6.29
C ASN A 81 -17.43 19.44 -4.96
N GLU A 82 -17.52 18.71 -3.85
CA GLU A 82 -17.06 19.18 -2.54
C GLU A 82 -15.56 19.48 -2.53
N ARG A 83 -14.76 18.64 -3.20
CA ARG A 83 -13.32 18.88 -3.32
C ARG A 83 -13.02 20.14 -4.13
N ALA A 84 -13.73 20.36 -5.22
CA ALA A 84 -13.56 21.55 -6.05
C ALA A 84 -13.94 22.84 -5.29
N ALA A 85 -15.04 22.80 -4.51
CA ALA A 85 -15.52 23.95 -3.74
C ALA A 85 -14.68 24.25 -2.49
N ASN A 86 -14.15 23.23 -1.81
CA ASN A 86 -13.36 23.36 -0.57
C ASN A 86 -12.25 22.30 -0.54
N PRO A 87 -11.10 22.55 -1.18
CA PRO A 87 -9.99 21.62 -1.19
C PRO A 87 -9.48 21.31 0.23
N ALA A 88 -9.32 20.02 0.54
CA ALA A 88 -8.82 19.55 1.84
C ALA A 88 -7.37 19.05 1.78
N GLY A 89 -6.82 18.91 0.59
CA GLY A 89 -5.47 18.40 0.36
C GLY A 89 -5.23 18.12 -1.11
N GLU A 90 -4.01 17.72 -1.41
CA GLU A 90 -3.58 17.29 -2.73
C GLU A 90 -3.80 15.79 -2.89
N LEU A 91 -4.56 15.39 -3.90
CA LEU A 91 -4.81 14.01 -4.24
C LEU A 91 -3.90 13.55 -5.37
N ARG A 92 -3.16 12.48 -5.14
CA ARG A 92 -2.35 11.77 -6.14
C ARG A 92 -2.94 10.40 -6.45
N GLY A 93 -2.80 9.98 -7.68
CA GLY A 93 -3.33 8.69 -8.17
C GLY A 93 -4.78 8.76 -8.68
N PRO A 94 -5.46 7.61 -8.90
CA PRO A 94 -5.00 6.28 -8.46
C PRO A 94 -3.82 5.77 -9.28
N ASN A 95 -2.78 5.31 -8.59
CA ASN A 95 -1.81 4.42 -9.18
C ASN A 95 -2.30 2.98 -9.05
N VAL A 96 -2.17 2.20 -10.12
CA VAL A 96 -2.64 0.81 -10.16
C VAL A 96 -1.45 -0.14 -10.16
N TYR A 97 -1.47 -1.08 -9.24
CA TYR A 97 -0.42 -2.07 -9.06
C TYR A 97 -0.97 -3.49 -9.19
N ARG A 98 -0.17 -4.38 -9.75
CA ARG A 98 -0.39 -5.82 -9.69
C ARG A 98 0.30 -6.39 -8.46
N MET A 99 -0.44 -7.19 -7.70
CA MET A 99 0.13 -7.97 -6.61
C MET A 99 0.76 -9.22 -7.19
N ILE A 100 2.09 -9.33 -7.11
CA ILE A 100 2.85 -10.47 -7.61
C ILE A 100 3.17 -11.48 -6.51
N TYR A 101 3.13 -11.05 -5.24
CA TYR A 101 3.29 -11.94 -4.08
C TYR A 101 2.44 -11.48 -2.90
N GLY A 102 1.94 -12.45 -2.10
CA GLY A 102 1.12 -12.20 -0.91
C GLY A 102 -0.20 -11.47 -1.22
N GLY A 103 -0.78 -10.87 -0.20
CA GLY A 103 -2.05 -10.15 -0.29
C GLY A 103 -2.46 -9.49 1.02
N PRO A 104 -3.61 -8.82 1.07
CA PRO A 104 -4.20 -8.37 2.32
C PRO A 104 -4.43 -9.54 3.27
N THR A 105 -4.17 -9.35 4.55
CA THR A 105 -4.39 -10.36 5.59
C THR A 105 -5.86 -10.41 6.00
N ASN A 106 -6.30 -11.57 6.49
CA ASN A 106 -7.58 -11.74 7.14
C ASN A 106 -7.37 -12.50 8.47
N PRO A 107 -7.58 -11.89 9.63
CA PRO A 107 -8.01 -10.50 9.83
C PRO A 107 -6.98 -9.47 9.35
N PRO A 108 -7.43 -8.23 9.04
CA PRO A 108 -6.55 -7.18 8.56
C PRO A 108 -5.62 -6.67 9.67
N ARG A 109 -4.33 -6.56 9.37
CA ARG A 109 -3.34 -6.04 10.32
C ARG A 109 -3.31 -4.50 10.29
N PRO A 110 -3.29 -3.84 11.47
CA PRO A 110 -3.42 -2.38 11.54
C PRO A 110 -2.14 -1.62 11.20
N LEU A 111 -0.97 -2.23 11.30
CA LEU A 111 0.30 -1.59 11.01
C LEU A 111 0.95 -2.16 9.76
N MET A 112 1.44 -1.27 8.90
CA MET A 112 2.09 -1.62 7.65
C MET A 112 3.37 -0.81 7.46
N VAL A 113 4.46 -1.50 7.10
CA VAL A 113 5.69 -0.87 6.63
C VAL A 113 5.80 -1.10 5.14
N GLY A 114 5.76 -0.02 4.37
CA GLY A 114 5.96 -0.03 2.92
C GLY A 114 7.36 0.43 2.57
N ARG A 115 8.08 -0.38 1.78
CA ARG A 115 9.39 -0.05 1.23
C ARG A 115 9.28 0.06 -0.28
N ALA A 116 9.58 1.24 -0.82
CA ALA A 116 9.63 1.49 -2.26
C ALA A 116 11.06 1.27 -2.78
N TYR A 117 11.17 0.48 -3.83
CA TYR A 117 12.42 0.17 -4.50
C TYR A 117 12.38 0.66 -5.93
N HIS A 118 13.48 1.23 -6.42
CA HIS A 118 13.75 1.21 -7.84
C HIS A 118 14.17 -0.21 -8.22
N MET A 119 13.35 -0.87 -9.03
CA MET A 119 13.51 -2.27 -9.41
C MET A 119 13.42 -2.39 -10.93
N PRO A 120 14.54 -2.55 -11.63
CA PRO A 120 14.52 -2.79 -13.07
C PRO A 120 13.62 -3.98 -13.41
N ARG A 121 12.79 -3.84 -14.44
CA ARG A 121 11.75 -4.83 -14.79
C ARG A 121 12.29 -6.23 -15.07
N ASN A 122 13.49 -6.32 -15.63
CA ASN A 122 14.18 -7.58 -15.89
C ASN A 122 14.61 -8.32 -14.59
N ASN A 123 14.67 -7.63 -13.45
CA ASN A 123 15.06 -8.21 -12.18
C ASN A 123 13.85 -8.76 -11.37
N ILE A 124 12.63 -8.55 -11.83
CA ILE A 124 11.42 -9.06 -11.16
C ILE A 124 11.44 -10.59 -10.99
N GLY A 125 12.03 -11.32 -11.95
CA GLY A 125 12.21 -12.78 -11.82
C GLY A 125 13.02 -13.14 -10.58
N GLY A 126 14.16 -12.48 -10.35
CA GLY A 126 14.99 -12.68 -9.16
C GLY A 126 14.26 -12.32 -7.85
N VAL A 127 13.45 -11.26 -7.87
CA VAL A 127 12.60 -10.92 -6.70
C VAL A 127 11.63 -12.06 -6.38
N MET A 128 11.02 -12.68 -7.39
CA MET A 128 10.08 -13.79 -7.20
C MET A 128 10.76 -15.08 -6.68
N GLU A 129 12.04 -15.24 -6.91
CA GLU A 129 12.84 -16.34 -6.32
C GLU A 129 13.18 -16.08 -4.85
N LEU A 130 13.38 -14.81 -4.45
CA LEU A 130 13.65 -14.42 -3.06
C LEU A 130 12.39 -14.33 -2.20
N ALA A 131 11.25 -13.97 -2.78
CA ALA A 131 10.02 -13.69 -2.06
C ALA A 131 9.55 -14.85 -1.14
N PRO A 132 9.56 -16.13 -1.55
CA PRO A 132 9.18 -17.24 -0.68
C PRO A 132 10.15 -17.43 0.51
N GLN A 133 11.44 -17.15 0.33
CA GLN A 133 12.45 -17.26 1.38
C GLN A 133 12.22 -16.16 2.43
N LEU A 134 12.01 -14.94 1.98
CA LEU A 134 11.67 -13.81 2.85
C LEU A 134 10.36 -14.06 3.58
N ASP A 135 9.32 -14.55 2.89
CA ASP A 135 8.01 -14.83 3.49
C ASP A 135 8.12 -15.89 4.60
N LYS A 136 8.84 -16.99 4.34
CA LYS A 136 9.07 -18.04 5.34
C LYS A 136 9.74 -17.48 6.61
N LEU A 137 10.76 -16.65 6.44
CA LEU A 137 11.42 -16.00 7.55
C LEU A 137 10.50 -15.04 8.29
N MET A 138 9.75 -14.21 7.58
CA MET A 138 8.79 -13.26 8.17
C MET A 138 7.65 -13.98 8.90
N GLN A 139 7.15 -15.10 8.39
CA GLN A 139 6.13 -15.92 9.06
C GLN A 139 6.61 -16.48 10.40
N SER A 140 7.89 -16.76 10.58
CA SER A 140 8.43 -17.19 11.88
C SER A 140 8.28 -16.12 12.98
N MET A 141 8.11 -14.88 12.58
CA MET A 141 7.86 -13.70 13.44
C MET A 141 6.41 -13.22 13.35
N ASP A 142 5.51 -14.01 12.73
CA ASP A 142 4.13 -13.64 12.46
C ASP A 142 3.99 -12.31 11.68
N VAL A 143 4.92 -12.03 10.78
CA VAL A 143 4.88 -10.89 9.87
C VAL A 143 4.41 -11.36 8.49
N SER A 144 3.40 -10.73 7.92
CA SER A 144 2.94 -11.01 6.56
C SER A 144 3.60 -10.05 5.58
N ILE A 145 4.04 -10.57 4.43
CA ILE A 145 4.57 -9.75 3.36
C ILE A 145 3.64 -9.66 2.15
N GLY A 146 3.88 -8.66 1.31
CA GLY A 146 3.29 -8.54 -0.01
C GLY A 146 4.19 -7.77 -0.93
N ILE A 147 4.16 -8.10 -2.23
CA ILE A 147 4.96 -7.40 -3.25
C ILE A 147 4.03 -6.96 -4.36
N VAL A 148 4.15 -5.68 -4.75
CA VAL A 148 3.36 -5.11 -5.83
C VAL A 148 4.25 -4.40 -6.84
N VAL A 149 3.88 -4.50 -8.10
CA VAL A 149 4.55 -3.84 -9.24
C VAL A 149 3.57 -2.95 -10.00
N PRO A 150 4.03 -1.84 -10.60
CA PRO A 150 3.15 -0.89 -11.28
C PRO A 150 2.56 -1.48 -12.56
N MET A 151 1.29 -1.15 -12.80
CA MET A 151 0.57 -1.41 -14.04
C MET A 151 0.13 -0.12 -14.74
N ALA A 152 -0.35 0.87 -13.95
CA ALA A 152 -0.63 2.22 -14.39
C ALA A 152 -0.17 3.18 -13.27
N ALA A 153 1.05 3.66 -13.40
CA ALA A 153 1.72 4.58 -12.49
C ALA A 153 2.74 5.42 -13.28
N ALA A 154 3.23 6.49 -12.69
CA ALA A 154 4.21 7.36 -13.34
C ALA A 154 5.58 6.69 -13.50
N ASP A 155 5.99 5.89 -12.52
CA ASP A 155 7.23 5.11 -12.54
C ASP A 155 6.91 3.61 -12.67
N HIS A 156 7.35 3.01 -13.76
CA HIS A 156 7.16 1.58 -14.04
C HIS A 156 8.26 0.68 -13.48
N GLU A 157 9.28 1.26 -12.87
CA GLU A 157 10.35 0.56 -12.16
C GLU A 157 10.24 0.72 -10.63
N GLU A 158 9.15 1.31 -10.14
CA GLU A 158 8.85 1.39 -8.73
C GLU A 158 8.16 0.10 -8.24
N MET A 159 8.80 -0.63 -7.35
CA MET A 159 8.24 -1.83 -6.72
C MET A 159 8.05 -1.58 -5.22
N PHE A 160 6.96 -2.05 -4.65
CA PHE A 160 6.78 -2.01 -3.20
C PHE A 160 6.85 -3.39 -2.59
N VAL A 161 7.62 -3.49 -1.49
CA VAL A 161 7.56 -4.59 -0.54
C VAL A 161 6.85 -4.09 0.71
N VAL A 162 5.80 -4.80 1.11
CA VAL A 162 4.93 -4.41 2.21
C VAL A 162 5.03 -5.46 3.32
N TYR A 163 5.31 -5.01 4.53
CA TYR A 163 5.33 -5.82 5.75
C TYR A 163 4.15 -5.40 6.62
N ARG A 164 3.39 -6.37 7.17
CA ARG A 164 2.19 -6.11 7.96
C ARG A 164 2.33 -6.72 9.35
N PHE A 165 2.05 -5.90 10.36
CA PHE A 165 2.23 -6.21 11.78
C PHE A 165 0.93 -6.05 12.55
N HIS A 166 0.83 -6.73 13.69
CA HIS A 166 -0.33 -6.63 14.57
C HIS A 166 -0.37 -5.33 15.39
N SER A 167 0.81 -4.75 15.71
CA SER A 167 0.94 -3.53 16.51
C SER A 167 2.31 -2.89 16.32
N MET A 168 2.51 -1.71 16.90
CA MET A 168 3.82 -1.06 16.99
C MET A 168 4.81 -1.89 17.81
N ASP A 169 4.36 -2.48 18.92
CA ASP A 169 5.21 -3.34 19.76
C ASP A 169 5.68 -4.56 18.97
N HIS A 170 4.75 -5.23 18.28
CA HIS A 170 5.08 -6.35 17.40
C HIS A 170 6.06 -5.96 16.28
N TRP A 171 5.92 -4.76 15.72
CA TRP A 171 6.90 -4.24 14.74
C TRP A 171 8.27 -4.06 15.38
N GLY A 172 8.36 -3.41 16.57
CA GLY A 172 9.62 -3.20 17.28
C GLY A 172 10.35 -4.52 17.59
N GLU A 173 9.63 -5.47 18.20
CA GLU A 173 10.16 -6.79 18.52
C GLU A 173 10.65 -7.57 17.28
N SER A 174 9.90 -7.42 16.16
CA SER A 174 10.28 -8.06 14.90
C SER A 174 11.53 -7.42 14.29
N VAL A 175 11.66 -6.09 14.35
CA VAL A 175 12.84 -5.38 13.86
C VAL A 175 14.08 -5.77 14.65
N ASP A 176 14.00 -5.82 15.99
CA ASP A 176 15.12 -6.24 16.85
C ASP A 176 15.61 -7.66 16.46
N LYS A 177 14.67 -8.58 16.22
CA LYS A 177 15.00 -9.94 15.74
C LYS A 177 15.61 -9.96 14.34
N MET A 178 15.16 -9.07 13.43
CA MET A 178 15.68 -8.99 12.06
C MET A 178 17.10 -8.42 11.99
N VAL A 179 17.44 -7.44 12.85
CA VAL A 179 18.76 -6.79 12.85
C VAL A 179 19.88 -7.80 13.11
N ASP A 180 19.66 -8.74 14.01
CA ASP A 180 20.66 -9.75 14.39
C ASP A 180 20.52 -11.08 13.60
N ASN A 181 19.59 -11.16 12.64
CA ASN A 181 19.34 -12.39 11.90
C ASN A 181 20.17 -12.45 10.61
N GLU A 182 21.16 -13.37 10.56
CA GLU A 182 22.05 -13.54 9.42
C GLU A 182 21.32 -13.93 8.12
N GLU A 183 20.25 -14.75 8.21
CA GLU A 183 19.46 -15.14 7.05
C GLU A 183 18.73 -13.92 6.47
N PHE A 184 18.15 -13.06 7.33
CA PHE A 184 17.51 -11.80 6.89
C PHE A 184 18.52 -10.88 6.21
N GLN A 185 19.69 -10.68 6.81
CA GLN A 185 20.76 -9.84 6.23
C GLN A 185 21.22 -10.37 4.87
N SER A 186 21.36 -11.70 4.73
CA SER A 186 21.73 -12.35 3.47
C SER A 186 20.65 -12.11 2.40
N LEU A 187 19.36 -12.23 2.75
CA LEU A 187 18.25 -11.96 1.82
C LEU A 187 18.19 -10.48 1.40
N VAL A 188 18.44 -9.56 2.34
CA VAL A 188 18.53 -8.13 2.04
C VAL A 188 19.70 -7.83 1.10
N ALA A 189 20.85 -8.43 1.33
CA ALA A 189 22.01 -8.26 0.45
C ALA A 189 21.71 -8.72 -0.99
N LYS A 190 21.11 -9.89 -1.16
CA LYS A 190 20.67 -10.39 -2.47
C LYS A 190 19.61 -9.48 -3.11
N GLY A 191 18.66 -8.95 -2.31
CA GLY A 191 17.68 -8.00 -2.79
C GLY A 191 18.31 -6.68 -3.28
N ASN A 192 19.36 -6.22 -2.63
CA ASN A 192 20.10 -5.02 -3.01
C ASN A 192 20.88 -5.17 -4.33
N GLU A 193 21.22 -6.40 -4.74
CA GLU A 193 21.79 -6.67 -6.07
C GLU A 193 20.74 -6.52 -7.18
N LEU A 194 19.46 -6.71 -6.86
CA LEU A 194 18.36 -6.63 -7.82
C LEU A 194 17.80 -5.21 -7.97
N GLY A 195 17.79 -4.42 -6.90
CA GLY A 195 17.20 -3.09 -6.90
C GLY A 195 17.66 -2.23 -5.74
N THR A 196 17.28 -0.96 -5.75
CA THR A 196 17.71 0.03 -4.74
C THR A 196 16.52 0.51 -3.91
N LEU A 197 16.61 0.40 -2.58
CA LEU A 197 15.63 0.99 -1.67
C LEU A 197 15.64 2.52 -1.81
N LYS A 198 14.48 3.11 -2.09
CA LYS A 198 14.28 4.57 -2.24
C LYS A 198 13.68 5.19 -1.01
N THR A 199 12.55 4.64 -0.55
CA THR A 199 11.83 5.18 0.61
C THR A 199 11.28 4.08 1.48
N THR A 200 11.05 4.42 2.74
CA THR A 200 10.32 3.58 3.70
C THR A 200 9.26 4.44 4.37
N ARG A 201 8.06 3.88 4.55
CA ARG A 201 6.94 4.49 5.27
C ARG A 201 6.40 3.53 6.31
N ILE A 202 6.11 4.03 7.50
CA ILE A 202 5.33 3.31 8.51
C ILE A 202 3.92 3.90 8.49
N MET A 203 2.93 3.05 8.34
CA MET A 203 1.54 3.44 8.15
C MET A 203 0.64 2.71 9.14
N SER A 204 -0.24 3.46 9.80
CA SER A 204 -1.26 2.94 10.70
C SER A 204 -2.63 3.00 10.05
N ALA A 205 -3.41 1.92 10.16
CA ALA A 205 -4.81 1.90 9.71
C ALA A 205 -5.65 2.84 10.57
N ILE A 206 -6.61 3.52 9.94
CA ILE A 206 -7.53 4.47 10.57
C ILE A 206 -8.99 4.13 10.28
#